data_fe880eb634ae64218a556f72bc3e5bbb
#
_entry.id   fe880eb634ae64218a556f72bc3e5bbb
#
_cell.length_a   1.000
_cell.length_b   1.000
_cell.length_c   1.000
_cell.angle_alpha   90.00
_cell.angle_beta   90.00
_cell.angle_gamma   90.00
#
_symmetry.space_group_name_H-M   'P 1'
#
loop_
_entity.id
_entity.type
_entity.pdbx_description
1 polymer ?
#
loop_
_entity_poly.entity_id
_entity_poly.type
_entity_poly.pdbx_seq_one_letter_code
_entity_poly.pdbx_strand_id
1 'polypeptide(L)'
;LSVRSRVAKAAGGAARFASRALGRGSGGMIGGEVAMRISPKFLSELAAPYSSVIVTGTNGKSTTTRMVRAALESAGPVASNINGDNMTSGVITALMQGRGATRAALEVDEMHVPAVAADVNPAVFVYLNLSRDQLDRVGEIGSVERRLRDGASAHPDAIIVANCDDPLIVSAAADNPNVVWVAAGAGWGGDSAAYPRGGRVVRSGEDWHLIPAFDGEALPELSARPKPQWWLEDVELAPEGPRATLRGPDGISVRLELKLPGRANLGNAAQAVAAAVAMGIDPAAAAAAVSSVTEVAGRYSVHDVN
;
A
#
# COMPACT_ATOMS: atom_id res chain seq x y z
N LEU A 1 -6.40 24.11 9.88
CA LEU A 1 -7.12 23.48 11.02
C LEU A 1 -8.08 24.49 11.64
N SER A 2 -9.35 24.10 11.86
CA SER A 2 -10.34 24.83 12.65
C SER A 2 -9.90 25.02 14.11
N VAL A 3 -10.55 25.91 14.87
CA VAL A 3 -10.28 26.10 16.30
C VAL A 3 -10.44 24.78 17.06
N ARG A 4 -11.52 24.03 16.76
CA ARG A 4 -11.81 22.74 17.38
C ARG A 4 -10.70 21.73 17.10
N SER A 5 -10.19 21.68 15.87
CA SER A 5 -9.10 20.78 15.48
C SER A 5 -7.74 21.21 16.07
N ARG A 6 -7.51 22.50 16.32
CA ARG A 6 -6.33 22.96 17.06
C ARG A 6 -6.36 22.46 18.51
N VAL A 7 -7.52 22.53 19.18
CA VAL A 7 -7.71 21.96 20.52
C VAL A 7 -7.52 20.45 20.49
N ALA A 8 -8.10 19.75 19.50
CA ALA A 8 -7.94 18.32 19.30
C ALA A 8 -6.47 17.93 19.14
N LYS A 9 -5.70 18.69 18.34
CA LYS A 9 -4.25 18.49 18.17
C LYS A 9 -3.48 18.61 19.46
N ALA A 10 -3.76 19.65 20.25
CA ALA A 10 -3.09 19.87 21.53
C ALA A 10 -3.41 18.77 22.54
N ALA A 11 -4.69 18.39 22.67
CA ALA A 11 -5.15 17.34 23.59
C ALA A 11 -4.60 15.96 23.18
N GLY A 12 -4.63 15.61 21.88
CA GLY A 12 -4.04 14.38 21.37
C GLY A 12 -2.53 14.31 21.60
N GLY A 13 -1.82 15.44 21.42
CA GLY A 13 -0.40 15.55 21.72
C GLY A 13 -0.08 15.34 23.20
N ALA A 14 -0.87 15.93 24.09
CA ALA A 14 -0.74 15.76 25.54
C ALA A 14 -1.03 14.31 25.98
N ALA A 15 -2.09 13.69 25.45
CA ALA A 15 -2.44 12.30 25.74
C ALA A 15 -1.32 11.34 25.31
N ARG A 16 -0.74 11.58 24.14
CA ARG A 16 0.41 10.80 23.64
C ARG A 16 1.64 10.96 24.53
N PHE A 17 1.96 12.19 24.95
CA PHE A 17 3.08 12.44 25.85
C PHE A 17 2.89 11.72 27.20
N ALA A 18 1.70 11.82 27.78
CA ALA A 18 1.36 11.14 29.02
C ALA A 18 1.46 9.60 28.90
N SER A 19 0.96 9.02 27.78
CA SER A 19 1.08 7.58 27.54
C SER A 19 2.54 7.09 27.47
N ARG A 20 3.42 7.88 26.81
CA ARG A 20 4.85 7.58 26.75
C ARG A 20 5.54 7.70 28.11
N ALA A 21 5.23 8.75 28.86
CA ALA A 21 5.78 8.96 30.19
C ALA A 21 5.40 7.84 31.18
N LEU A 22 4.23 7.23 30.97
CA LEU A 22 3.73 6.10 31.77
C LEU A 22 4.18 4.72 31.25
N GLY A 23 5.06 4.66 30.24
CA GLY A 23 5.58 3.40 29.67
C GLY A 23 4.54 2.54 28.93
N ARG A 24 3.39 3.10 28.53
CA ARG A 24 2.29 2.40 27.86
C ARG A 24 2.42 2.41 26.32
N GLY A 25 3.61 2.11 25.80
CA GLY A 25 3.89 2.01 24.37
C GLY A 25 4.14 3.35 23.66
N SER A 26 4.04 3.39 22.32
CA SER A 26 4.34 4.59 21.50
C SER A 26 3.37 5.76 21.73
N GLY A 27 2.21 5.50 22.33
CA GLY A 27 1.15 6.47 22.56
C GLY A 27 0.46 6.97 21.28
N GLY A 28 0.79 6.37 20.12
CA GLY A 28 0.26 6.79 18.82
C GLY A 28 -1.25 6.65 18.73
N MET A 29 -1.78 5.51 19.12
CA MET A 29 -3.22 5.23 19.08
C MET A 29 -4.02 6.15 19.98
N ILE A 30 -3.60 6.34 21.24
CA ILE A 30 -4.32 7.14 22.23
C ILE A 30 -4.42 8.62 21.80
N GLY A 31 -3.35 9.17 21.24
CA GLY A 31 -3.35 10.55 20.75
C GLY A 31 -4.35 10.80 19.62
N GLY A 32 -4.41 9.88 18.65
CA GLY A 32 -5.36 9.93 17.54
C GLY A 32 -6.82 9.79 18.00
N GLU A 33 -7.11 8.82 18.88
CA GLU A 33 -8.46 8.63 19.42
C GLU A 33 -8.98 9.84 20.20
N VAL A 34 -8.15 10.44 21.06
CA VAL A 34 -8.52 11.65 21.79
C VAL A 34 -8.81 12.81 20.84
N ALA A 35 -7.98 12.98 19.80
CA ALA A 35 -8.18 14.04 18.82
C ALA A 35 -9.49 13.87 18.05
N MET A 36 -9.81 12.65 17.58
CA MET A 36 -11.04 12.36 16.85
C MET A 36 -12.29 12.50 17.69
N ARG A 37 -12.25 12.16 18.99
CA ARG A 37 -13.38 12.42 19.92
C ARG A 37 -13.68 13.91 20.08
N ILE A 38 -12.65 14.75 20.07
CA ILE A 38 -12.81 16.21 20.18
C ILE A 38 -13.29 16.80 18.86
N SER A 39 -12.71 16.37 17.71
CA SER A 39 -13.08 16.85 16.39
C SER A 39 -13.20 15.70 15.40
N PRO A 40 -14.43 15.27 15.02
CA PRO A 40 -14.63 14.21 14.02
C PRO A 40 -14.03 14.53 12.65
N LYS A 41 -13.88 15.81 12.28
CA LYS A 41 -13.24 16.25 11.03
C LYS A 41 -11.73 16.44 11.17
N PHE A 42 -11.15 15.99 12.28
CA PHE A 42 -9.73 16.26 12.57
C PHE A 42 -8.81 15.66 11.52
N LEU A 43 -9.07 14.41 11.10
CA LEU A 43 -8.24 13.73 10.10
C LEU A 43 -8.30 14.44 8.76
N SER A 44 -9.47 14.77 8.26
CA SER A 44 -9.62 15.44 6.95
C SER A 44 -8.97 16.83 6.92
N GLU A 45 -9.15 17.62 8.00
CA GLU A 45 -8.47 18.92 8.11
C GLU A 45 -6.95 18.78 8.23
N LEU A 46 -6.48 17.74 8.92
CA LEU A 46 -5.05 17.47 9.10
C LEU A 46 -4.39 17.00 7.80
N ALA A 47 -5.10 16.17 7.02
CA ALA A 47 -4.63 15.59 5.77
C ALA A 47 -4.64 16.57 4.59
N ALA A 48 -5.50 17.60 4.62
CA ALA A 48 -5.70 18.53 3.52
C ALA A 48 -4.42 19.12 2.88
N PRO A 49 -3.31 19.41 3.61
CA PRO A 49 -2.09 19.92 2.97
C PRO A 49 -1.20 18.84 2.35
N TYR A 50 -1.56 17.56 2.48
CA TYR A 50 -0.72 16.45 2.02
C TYR A 50 -1.23 15.87 0.71
N SER A 51 -0.31 15.61 -0.23
CA SER A 51 -0.53 14.65 -1.31
C SER A 51 -0.09 13.28 -0.79
N SER A 52 -1.03 12.33 -0.70
CA SER A 52 -0.84 11.09 0.06
C SER A 52 -0.83 9.85 -0.84
N VAL A 53 0.00 8.88 -0.47
CA VAL A 53 -0.05 7.49 -0.97
C VAL A 53 -0.57 6.61 0.14
N ILE A 54 -1.63 5.84 -0.09
CA ILE A 54 -2.11 4.77 0.80
C ILE A 54 -1.59 3.44 0.28
N VAL A 55 -0.89 2.69 1.14
CA VAL A 55 -0.39 1.34 0.87
C VAL A 55 -1.20 0.35 1.69
N THR A 56 -1.78 -0.64 1.01
CA THR A 56 -2.63 -1.66 1.62
C THR A 56 -2.47 -3.03 0.95
N GLY A 57 -2.96 -4.08 1.58
CA GLY A 57 -2.86 -5.46 1.14
C GLY A 57 -2.44 -6.39 2.28
N THR A 58 -2.67 -7.69 2.17
CA THR A 58 -2.42 -8.64 3.26
C THR A 58 -0.95 -8.68 3.66
N ASN A 59 -0.05 -8.80 2.68
CA ASN A 59 1.39 -8.93 2.90
C ASN A 59 2.18 -7.81 2.24
N GLY A 60 3.29 -7.41 2.87
CA GLY A 60 4.22 -6.43 2.30
C GLY A 60 3.93 -4.97 2.63
N LYS A 61 2.83 -4.64 3.31
CA LYS A 61 2.44 -3.25 3.64
C LYS A 61 3.57 -2.40 4.20
N SER A 62 4.13 -2.81 5.33
CA SER A 62 5.17 -2.04 6.03
C SER A 62 6.44 -1.87 5.20
N THR A 63 6.85 -2.92 4.48
CA THR A 63 8.01 -2.87 3.57
C THR A 63 7.77 -1.90 2.44
N THR A 64 6.62 -2.02 1.75
CA THR A 64 6.28 -1.16 0.62
C THR A 64 6.09 0.29 1.06
N THR A 65 5.46 0.54 2.22
CA THR A 65 5.32 1.89 2.75
C THR A 65 6.67 2.55 3.03
N ARG A 66 7.65 1.79 3.55
CA ARG A 66 9.03 2.30 3.73
C ARG A 66 9.71 2.59 2.39
N MET A 67 9.52 1.73 1.38
CA MET A 67 10.05 1.94 0.04
C MET A 67 9.41 3.17 -0.63
N VAL A 68 8.09 3.32 -0.57
CA VAL A 68 7.37 4.51 -1.06
C VAL A 68 7.86 5.77 -0.34
N ARG A 69 7.96 5.72 0.98
CA ARG A 69 8.48 6.83 1.78
C ARG A 69 9.89 7.22 1.31
N ALA A 70 10.81 6.27 1.22
CA ALA A 70 12.18 6.52 0.79
C ALA A 70 12.23 7.18 -0.60
N ALA A 71 11.43 6.68 -1.55
CA ALA A 71 11.33 7.27 -2.88
C ALA A 71 10.79 8.70 -2.86
N LEU A 72 9.73 8.98 -2.09
CA LEU A 72 9.15 10.33 -1.97
C LEU A 72 10.09 11.30 -1.23
N GLU A 73 10.91 10.82 -0.28
CA GLU A 73 11.89 11.61 0.46
C GLU A 73 13.00 12.20 -0.43
N SER A 74 13.21 11.65 -1.64
CA SER A 74 14.12 12.25 -2.64
C SER A 74 13.68 13.67 -3.05
N ALA A 75 12.40 14.01 -2.88
CA ALA A 75 11.84 15.32 -3.21
C ALA A 75 11.41 16.13 -1.98
N GLY A 76 11.83 15.74 -0.76
CA GLY A 76 11.60 16.47 0.48
C GLY A 76 10.96 15.64 1.59
N PRO A 77 10.67 16.25 2.75
CA PRO A 77 10.13 15.52 3.91
C PRO A 77 8.82 14.81 3.63
N VAL A 78 8.63 13.63 4.24
CA VAL A 78 7.45 12.76 4.07
C VAL A 78 6.89 12.36 5.44
N ALA A 79 5.59 12.51 5.64
CA ALA A 79 4.89 11.96 6.81
C ALA A 79 4.61 10.46 6.60
N SER A 80 4.83 9.62 7.63
CA SER A 80 4.57 8.18 7.49
C SER A 80 4.36 7.50 8.84
N ASN A 81 3.49 6.48 8.88
CA ASN A 81 3.23 5.62 10.03
C ASN A 81 4.02 4.30 9.98
N ILE A 82 5.33 4.40 9.78
CA ILE A 82 6.23 3.25 9.55
C ILE A 82 6.37 2.25 10.71
N ASN A 83 5.71 2.47 11.83
CA ASN A 83 5.81 1.61 13.01
C ASN A 83 4.72 0.52 13.09
N GLY A 84 3.98 0.28 12.01
CA GLY A 84 2.91 -0.71 11.93
C GLY A 84 1.56 -0.27 12.52
N ASP A 85 1.43 0.99 12.90
CA ASP A 85 0.16 1.57 13.35
C ASP A 85 -0.74 1.87 12.14
N ASN A 86 -1.28 0.83 11.49
CA ASN A 86 -2.02 0.88 10.22
C ASN A 86 -3.52 1.22 10.35
N MET A 87 -3.95 1.65 11.51
CA MET A 87 -5.31 2.14 11.78
C MET A 87 -5.39 3.67 11.68
N THR A 88 -6.61 4.21 11.66
CA THR A 88 -6.88 5.67 11.60
C THR A 88 -6.06 6.49 12.60
N SER A 89 -5.91 6.00 13.83
CA SER A 89 -5.13 6.68 14.88
C SER A 89 -3.64 6.79 14.55
N GLY A 90 -3.07 5.75 13.92
CA GLY A 90 -1.69 5.75 13.43
C GLY A 90 -1.47 6.76 12.31
N VAL A 91 -2.42 6.83 11.36
CA VAL A 91 -2.42 7.83 10.27
C VAL A 91 -2.45 9.26 10.85
N ILE A 92 -3.34 9.54 11.79
CA ILE A 92 -3.39 10.83 12.48
C ILE A 92 -2.04 11.18 13.12
N THR A 93 -1.46 10.22 13.83
CA THR A 93 -0.16 10.41 14.49
C THR A 93 0.95 10.70 13.49
N ALA A 94 1.00 10.01 12.37
CA ALA A 94 1.97 10.25 11.30
C ALA A 94 1.86 11.67 10.74
N LEU A 95 0.65 12.10 10.39
CA LEU A 95 0.39 13.43 9.85
C LEU A 95 0.68 14.55 10.87
N MET A 96 0.37 14.33 12.16
CA MET A 96 0.73 15.28 13.22
C MET A 96 2.24 15.47 13.39
N GLN A 97 3.03 14.45 13.05
CA GLN A 97 4.49 14.47 13.18
C GLN A 97 5.22 14.93 11.91
N GLY A 98 4.55 14.97 10.79
CA GLY A 98 5.09 15.32 9.47
C GLY A 98 5.45 16.81 9.34
N ARG A 99 6.36 17.31 10.18
CA ARG A 99 6.80 18.71 10.16
C ARG A 99 7.45 19.07 8.83
N GLY A 100 6.91 20.06 8.13
CA GLY A 100 7.41 20.53 6.85
C GLY A 100 7.11 19.59 5.67
N ALA A 101 6.45 18.46 5.90
CA ALA A 101 6.06 17.55 4.85
C ALA A 101 4.81 18.03 4.13
N THR A 102 4.81 17.89 2.81
CA THR A 102 3.66 18.08 1.93
C THR A 102 3.23 16.78 1.25
N ARG A 103 3.97 15.68 1.51
CA ARG A 103 3.68 14.35 1.03
C ARG A 103 3.54 13.38 2.20
N ALA A 104 2.73 12.35 2.01
CA ALA A 104 2.57 11.28 3.00
C ALA A 104 2.59 9.90 2.35
N ALA A 105 3.27 8.93 3.01
CA ALA A 105 3.22 7.52 2.70
C ALA A 105 2.57 6.79 3.89
N LEU A 106 1.36 6.29 3.69
CA LEU A 106 0.50 5.80 4.76
C LEU A 106 0.22 4.31 4.60
N GLU A 107 0.63 3.51 5.58
CA GLU A 107 0.19 2.14 5.74
C GLU A 107 -1.24 2.11 6.29
N VAL A 108 -2.15 1.44 5.60
CA VAL A 108 -3.55 1.33 6.04
C VAL A 108 -4.00 -0.12 5.95
N ASP A 109 -4.58 -0.61 7.04
CA ASP A 109 -5.23 -1.92 7.08
C ASP A 109 -6.42 -1.94 6.11
N GLU A 110 -6.62 -3.06 5.41
CA GLU A 110 -7.59 -3.22 4.33
C GLU A 110 -9.02 -2.87 4.76
N MET A 111 -9.36 -3.19 6.00
CA MET A 111 -10.68 -2.95 6.56
C MET A 111 -10.92 -1.45 6.84
N HIS A 112 -9.85 -0.67 6.99
CA HIS A 112 -9.90 0.76 7.30
C HIS A 112 -9.76 1.66 6.06
N VAL A 113 -9.41 1.09 4.89
CA VAL A 113 -9.17 1.86 3.65
C VAL A 113 -10.31 2.80 3.31
N PRO A 114 -11.60 2.40 3.24
CA PRO A 114 -12.67 3.32 2.84
C PRO A 114 -12.81 4.52 3.79
N ALA A 115 -12.72 4.28 5.09
CA ALA A 115 -12.87 5.34 6.09
C ALA A 115 -11.68 6.31 6.08
N VAL A 116 -10.44 5.78 6.02
CA VAL A 116 -9.24 6.62 5.97
C VAL A 116 -9.16 7.39 4.65
N ALA A 117 -9.47 6.75 3.53
CA ALA A 117 -9.42 7.39 2.22
C ALA A 117 -10.44 8.53 2.08
N ALA A 118 -11.64 8.37 2.66
CA ALA A 118 -12.66 9.43 2.67
C ALA A 118 -12.19 10.71 3.38
N ASP A 119 -11.35 10.58 4.40
CA ASP A 119 -10.79 11.72 5.12
C ASP A 119 -9.48 12.24 4.50
N VAL A 120 -8.62 11.34 4.02
CA VAL A 120 -7.27 11.68 3.51
C VAL A 120 -7.31 12.14 2.05
N ASN A 121 -8.26 11.66 1.26
CA ASN A 121 -8.38 11.88 -0.18
C ASN A 121 -7.03 11.65 -0.91
N PRO A 122 -6.55 10.39 -0.97
CA PRO A 122 -5.21 10.09 -1.46
C PRO A 122 -5.07 10.36 -2.96
N ALA A 123 -3.88 10.78 -3.38
CA ALA A 123 -3.53 10.88 -4.79
C ALA A 123 -3.24 9.51 -5.42
N VAL A 124 -2.69 8.58 -4.62
CA VAL A 124 -2.32 7.24 -5.09
C VAL A 124 -2.71 6.19 -4.05
N PHE A 125 -3.28 5.09 -4.51
CA PHE A 125 -3.35 3.84 -3.76
C PHE A 125 -2.32 2.84 -4.29
N VAL A 126 -1.76 2.03 -3.41
CA VAL A 126 -0.96 0.86 -3.76
C VAL A 126 -1.65 -0.38 -3.19
N TYR A 127 -2.20 -1.19 -4.08
CA TYR A 127 -2.88 -2.44 -3.77
C TYR A 127 -1.93 -3.61 -4.02
N LEU A 128 -1.42 -4.24 -2.94
CA LEU A 128 -0.34 -5.22 -3.01
C LEU A 128 -0.83 -6.62 -3.36
N ASN A 129 -1.55 -7.23 -2.46
CA ASN A 129 -2.08 -8.59 -2.59
C ASN A 129 -3.19 -8.82 -1.57
N LEU A 130 -4.06 -9.79 -1.87
CA LEU A 130 -5.03 -10.32 -0.93
C LEU A 130 -4.82 -11.82 -0.83
N SER A 131 -4.38 -12.29 0.33
CA SER A 131 -4.23 -13.71 0.63
C SER A 131 -5.03 -14.08 1.87
N ARG A 132 -5.38 -15.36 1.98
CA ARG A 132 -5.94 -15.91 3.22
C ARG A 132 -4.82 -16.00 4.23
N ASP A 133 -4.65 -14.95 5.04
CA ASP A 133 -3.76 -15.03 6.17
C ASP A 133 -4.52 -15.68 7.33
N GLN A 134 -4.11 -16.91 7.68
CA GLN A 134 -4.50 -17.65 8.87
C GLN A 134 -6.02 -17.79 9.11
N LEU A 135 -6.59 -18.90 8.62
CA LEU A 135 -7.85 -19.51 9.09
C LEU A 135 -9.19 -19.08 8.45
N ASP A 136 -9.74 -20.05 7.71
CA ASP A 136 -11.16 -20.48 7.77
C ASP A 136 -12.30 -19.56 7.33
N ARG A 137 -12.11 -18.39 6.71
CA ARG A 137 -13.26 -17.56 6.36
C ARG A 137 -13.26 -17.11 4.90
N VAL A 138 -13.75 -17.96 4.02
CA VAL A 138 -14.03 -17.60 2.59
C VAL A 138 -14.85 -16.30 2.49
N GLY A 139 -15.69 -15.99 3.48
CA GLY A 139 -16.46 -14.76 3.55
C GLY A 139 -15.65 -13.51 3.89
N GLU A 140 -14.52 -13.64 4.59
CA GLU A 140 -13.70 -12.49 4.96
C GLU A 140 -12.94 -11.89 3.78
N ILE A 141 -12.32 -12.72 2.94
CA ILE A 141 -11.54 -12.22 1.80
C ILE A 141 -12.42 -11.48 0.77
N GLY A 142 -13.65 -11.95 0.53
CA GLY A 142 -14.63 -11.25 -0.30
C GLY A 142 -15.11 -9.93 0.32
N SER A 143 -15.14 -9.85 1.66
CA SER A 143 -15.44 -8.60 2.37
C SER A 143 -14.30 -7.60 2.25
N VAL A 144 -13.05 -8.05 2.34
CA VAL A 144 -11.86 -7.23 2.19
C VAL A 144 -11.76 -6.71 0.75
N GLU A 145 -11.91 -7.58 -0.25
CA GLU A 145 -11.91 -7.16 -1.67
C GLU A 145 -12.97 -6.08 -1.92
N ARG A 146 -14.19 -6.28 -1.41
CA ARG A 146 -15.27 -5.31 -1.57
C ARG A 146 -14.92 -3.96 -0.96
N ARG A 147 -14.30 -3.92 0.22
CA ARG A 147 -13.86 -2.68 0.85
C ARG A 147 -12.79 -1.95 0.03
N LEU A 148 -11.82 -2.67 -0.53
CA LEU A 148 -10.83 -2.06 -1.41
C LEU A 148 -11.48 -1.52 -2.67
N ARG A 149 -12.44 -2.26 -3.26
CA ARG A 149 -13.23 -1.82 -4.42
C ARG A 149 -14.04 -0.56 -4.10
N ASP A 150 -14.74 -0.52 -2.96
CA ASP A 150 -15.48 0.66 -2.52
C ASP A 150 -14.54 1.87 -2.34
N GLY A 151 -13.37 1.65 -1.78
CA GLY A 151 -12.33 2.69 -1.64
C GLY A 151 -11.84 3.21 -2.98
N ALA A 152 -11.55 2.33 -3.94
CA ALA A 152 -11.12 2.69 -5.29
C ALA A 152 -12.21 3.45 -6.06
N SER A 153 -13.45 2.95 -6.03
CA SER A 153 -14.59 3.54 -6.75
C SER A 153 -15.01 4.91 -6.19
N ALA A 154 -14.83 5.13 -4.88
CA ALA A 154 -15.13 6.42 -4.24
C ALA A 154 -14.09 7.52 -4.58
N HIS A 155 -12.95 7.16 -5.16
CA HIS A 155 -11.85 8.07 -5.49
C HIS A 155 -11.44 7.93 -6.96
N PRO A 156 -12.30 8.30 -7.92
CA PRO A 156 -12.05 8.10 -9.36
C PRO A 156 -10.86 8.92 -9.89
N ASP A 157 -10.49 9.99 -9.22
CA ASP A 157 -9.34 10.83 -9.60
C ASP A 157 -7.99 10.27 -9.07
N ALA A 158 -8.02 9.34 -8.12
CA ALA A 158 -6.82 8.73 -7.59
C ALA A 158 -6.24 7.70 -8.55
N ILE A 159 -4.91 7.57 -8.59
CA ILE A 159 -4.22 6.52 -9.33
C ILE A 159 -4.17 5.25 -8.44
N ILE A 160 -4.57 4.11 -9.00
CA ILE A 160 -4.47 2.82 -8.31
C ILE A 160 -3.29 2.04 -8.88
N VAL A 161 -2.17 1.98 -8.18
CA VAL A 161 -1.06 1.09 -8.50
C VAL A 161 -1.39 -0.30 -7.98
N ALA A 162 -1.77 -1.20 -8.87
CA ALA A 162 -2.35 -2.50 -8.53
C ALA A 162 -1.55 -3.67 -9.08
N ASN A 163 -1.35 -4.70 -8.26
CA ASN A 163 -0.71 -5.94 -8.68
C ASN A 163 -1.63 -6.74 -9.61
N CYS A 164 -1.27 -6.83 -10.90
CA CYS A 164 -2.05 -7.56 -11.90
C CYS A 164 -1.95 -9.09 -11.78
N ASP A 165 -0.99 -9.59 -11.01
CA ASP A 165 -0.79 -11.03 -10.79
C ASP A 165 -1.72 -11.59 -9.71
N ASP A 166 -2.39 -10.73 -8.95
CA ASP A 166 -3.38 -11.09 -7.95
C ASP A 166 -4.80 -10.82 -8.46
N PRO A 167 -5.61 -11.86 -8.78
CA PRO A 167 -6.96 -11.69 -9.30
C PRO A 167 -7.90 -10.91 -8.36
N LEU A 168 -7.71 -11.01 -7.04
CA LEU A 168 -8.54 -10.30 -6.08
C LEU A 168 -8.24 -8.80 -6.07
N ILE A 169 -6.96 -8.44 -6.22
CA ILE A 169 -6.55 -7.05 -6.41
C ILE A 169 -7.07 -6.51 -7.73
N VAL A 170 -7.01 -7.29 -8.81
CA VAL A 170 -7.58 -6.90 -10.10
C VAL A 170 -9.09 -6.67 -9.97
N SER A 171 -9.81 -7.56 -9.30
CA SER A 171 -11.24 -7.35 -8.99
C SER A 171 -11.50 -6.05 -8.24
N ALA A 172 -10.69 -5.76 -7.23
CA ALA A 172 -10.86 -4.57 -6.39
C ALA A 172 -10.56 -3.25 -7.14
N ALA A 173 -9.62 -3.28 -8.09
CA ALA A 173 -9.18 -2.07 -8.80
C ALA A 173 -9.94 -1.80 -10.11
N ALA A 174 -10.57 -2.80 -10.71
CA ALA A 174 -11.07 -2.77 -12.09
C ALA A 174 -12.08 -1.65 -12.41
N ASP A 175 -12.81 -1.15 -11.43
CA ASP A 175 -13.82 -0.08 -11.65
C ASP A 175 -13.23 1.34 -11.60
N ASN A 176 -11.96 1.49 -11.24
CA ASN A 176 -11.31 2.80 -11.24
C ASN A 176 -10.74 3.10 -12.64
N PRO A 177 -10.96 4.31 -13.20
CA PRO A 177 -10.47 4.65 -14.54
C PRO A 177 -8.95 4.85 -14.62
N ASN A 178 -8.27 5.04 -13.49
CA ASN A 178 -6.85 5.39 -13.41
C ASN A 178 -6.01 4.27 -12.79
N VAL A 179 -6.14 3.03 -13.30
CA VAL A 179 -5.34 1.90 -12.79
C VAL A 179 -4.01 1.81 -13.52
N VAL A 180 -2.94 1.66 -12.75
CA VAL A 180 -1.59 1.34 -13.20
C VAL A 180 -1.27 -0.10 -12.79
N TRP A 181 -1.24 -1.00 -13.77
CA TRP A 181 -0.99 -2.42 -13.55
C TRP A 181 0.49 -2.74 -13.41
N VAL A 182 0.85 -3.43 -12.34
CA VAL A 182 2.22 -3.85 -12.04
C VAL A 182 2.30 -5.37 -11.94
N ALA A 183 3.21 -5.99 -12.67
CA ALA A 183 3.55 -7.40 -12.50
C ALA A 183 4.49 -7.53 -11.29
N ALA A 184 3.91 -7.64 -10.09
CA ALA A 184 4.63 -7.68 -8.83
C ALA A 184 4.90 -9.11 -8.31
N GLY A 185 4.42 -10.10 -9.03
CA GLY A 185 4.43 -11.51 -8.70
C GLY A 185 3.12 -11.97 -8.06
N ALA A 186 2.70 -13.15 -8.43
CA ALA A 186 1.57 -13.80 -7.79
C ALA A 186 1.95 -14.09 -6.33
N GLY A 187 1.13 -13.64 -5.41
CA GLY A 187 1.21 -14.05 -4.02
C GLY A 187 0.99 -15.56 -3.85
N TRP A 188 0.37 -16.00 -2.80
CA TRP A 188 0.04 -17.42 -2.60
C TRP A 188 -0.93 -17.92 -3.69
N GLY A 189 -0.45 -18.78 -4.58
CA GLY A 189 -1.16 -19.21 -5.78
C GLY A 189 -2.37 -20.11 -5.56
N GLY A 190 -2.71 -20.47 -4.32
CA GLY A 190 -3.84 -21.36 -3.99
C GLY A 190 -5.13 -20.69 -3.55
N ASP A 191 -5.12 -19.40 -3.27
CA ASP A 191 -6.20 -18.76 -2.51
C ASP A 191 -7.36 -18.21 -3.34
N SER A 192 -7.23 -18.10 -4.66
CA SER A 192 -8.23 -17.47 -5.53
C SER A 192 -8.91 -18.45 -6.49
N ALA A 193 -9.53 -19.50 -5.96
CA ALA A 193 -10.32 -20.40 -6.82
C ALA A 193 -11.61 -19.74 -7.33
N ALA A 194 -12.24 -18.86 -6.53
CA ALA A 194 -13.43 -18.10 -6.91
C ALA A 194 -13.08 -16.62 -7.13
N TYR A 195 -13.56 -16.06 -8.25
CA TYR A 195 -13.41 -14.62 -8.51
C TYR A 195 -14.61 -13.85 -7.94
N PRO A 196 -14.41 -12.72 -7.25
CA PRO A 196 -15.51 -12.02 -6.56
C PRO A 196 -16.63 -11.51 -7.47
N ARG A 197 -16.35 -11.36 -8.77
CA ARG A 197 -17.30 -10.87 -9.78
C ARG A 197 -17.86 -11.99 -10.67
N GLY A 198 -17.72 -13.25 -10.26
CA GLY A 198 -18.15 -14.42 -11.02
C GLY A 198 -17.02 -15.13 -11.77
N GLY A 199 -17.20 -16.44 -11.99
CA GLY A 199 -16.20 -17.30 -12.58
C GLY A 199 -15.18 -17.87 -11.59
N ARG A 200 -14.31 -18.73 -12.11
CA ARG A 200 -13.20 -19.35 -11.40
C ARG A 200 -11.88 -18.98 -12.04
N VAL A 201 -10.88 -18.69 -11.22
CA VAL A 201 -9.52 -18.39 -11.65
C VAL A 201 -8.80 -19.69 -12.07
N VAL A 202 -8.23 -19.68 -13.25
CA VAL A 202 -7.29 -20.70 -13.74
C VAL A 202 -5.94 -20.02 -13.95
N ARG A 203 -4.89 -20.61 -13.38
CA ARG A 203 -3.52 -20.07 -13.48
C ARG A 203 -2.67 -20.90 -14.43
N SER A 204 -1.80 -20.22 -15.17
CA SER A 204 -0.76 -20.81 -16.00
C SER A 204 0.55 -20.03 -15.78
N GLY A 205 1.39 -20.52 -14.88
CA GLY A 205 2.57 -19.79 -14.43
C GLY A 205 2.20 -18.50 -13.67
N GLU A 206 2.70 -17.37 -14.11
CA GLU A 206 2.35 -16.04 -13.57
C GLU A 206 1.06 -15.46 -14.17
N ASP A 207 0.56 -16.08 -15.25
CA ASP A 207 -0.67 -15.66 -15.91
C ASP A 207 -1.92 -16.29 -15.31
N TRP A 208 -3.06 -15.67 -15.53
CA TRP A 208 -4.35 -16.18 -15.09
C TRP A 208 -5.50 -15.69 -15.98
N HIS A 209 -6.56 -16.48 -16.04
CA HIS A 209 -7.82 -16.13 -16.69
C HIS A 209 -9.01 -16.73 -15.93
N LEU A 210 -10.20 -16.25 -16.23
CA LEU A 210 -11.45 -16.78 -15.66
C LEU A 210 -12.07 -17.80 -16.61
N ILE A 211 -12.66 -18.82 -16.01
CA ILE A 211 -13.59 -19.72 -16.67
C ILE A 211 -14.93 -19.68 -15.92
N PRO A 212 -16.08 -19.95 -16.58
CA PRO A 212 -17.35 -20.04 -15.89
C PRO A 212 -17.32 -21.06 -14.73
N ALA A 213 -17.92 -20.73 -13.62
CA ALA A 213 -18.07 -21.65 -12.47
C ALA A 213 -19.17 -22.67 -12.72
N PHE A 214 -20.16 -22.32 -13.56
CA PHE A 214 -21.26 -23.19 -14.00
C PHE A 214 -21.69 -22.84 -15.44
N ASP A 215 -22.39 -23.76 -16.09
CA ASP A 215 -22.83 -23.59 -17.48
C ASP A 215 -23.74 -22.36 -17.62
N GLY A 216 -23.40 -21.50 -18.58
CA GLY A 216 -24.16 -20.28 -18.87
C GLY A 216 -23.83 -19.08 -18.01
N GLU A 217 -22.86 -19.16 -17.09
CA GLU A 217 -22.39 -18.00 -16.35
C GLU A 217 -21.66 -17.02 -17.28
N ALA A 218 -22.08 -15.75 -17.24
CA ALA A 218 -21.39 -14.68 -17.93
C ALA A 218 -20.16 -14.22 -17.12
N LEU A 219 -19.01 -14.16 -17.78
CA LEU A 219 -17.80 -13.65 -17.17
C LEU A 219 -17.78 -12.09 -17.17
N PRO A 220 -17.12 -11.47 -16.19
CA PRO A 220 -16.91 -10.02 -16.21
C PRO A 220 -16.05 -9.61 -17.40
N GLU A 221 -16.14 -8.34 -17.80
CA GLU A 221 -15.37 -7.78 -18.93
C GLU A 221 -13.85 -8.01 -18.75
N LEU A 222 -13.33 -7.75 -17.55
CA LEU A 222 -11.95 -8.06 -17.20
C LEU A 222 -11.86 -9.49 -16.67
N SER A 223 -11.72 -10.45 -17.59
CA SER A 223 -11.74 -11.88 -17.31
C SER A 223 -10.38 -12.57 -17.43
N ALA A 224 -9.31 -11.80 -17.56
CA ALA A 224 -7.94 -12.30 -17.61
C ALA A 224 -6.97 -11.31 -16.95
N ARG A 225 -5.75 -11.75 -16.72
CA ARG A 225 -4.67 -10.90 -16.21
C ARG A 225 -4.49 -9.67 -17.10
N PRO A 226 -4.62 -8.46 -16.54
CA PRO A 226 -4.34 -7.25 -17.31
C PRO A 226 -2.89 -7.20 -17.78
N LYS A 227 -2.68 -6.59 -18.96
CA LYS A 227 -1.31 -6.34 -19.42
C LYS A 227 -0.63 -5.35 -18.48
N PRO A 228 0.52 -5.71 -17.89
CA PRO A 228 1.23 -4.81 -16.99
C PRO A 228 1.81 -3.60 -17.74
N GLN A 229 1.77 -2.43 -17.11
CA GLN A 229 2.52 -1.25 -17.53
C GLN A 229 3.92 -1.23 -16.89
N TRP A 230 4.06 -1.92 -15.74
CA TRP A 230 5.34 -2.10 -15.05
C TRP A 230 5.62 -3.57 -14.84
N TRP A 231 6.83 -4.04 -15.17
CA TRP A 231 7.24 -5.44 -15.02
C TRP A 231 8.73 -5.57 -14.75
N LEU A 232 9.12 -6.73 -14.24
CA LEU A 232 10.50 -7.05 -13.91
C LEU A 232 11.11 -7.94 -15.00
N GLU A 233 12.32 -7.60 -15.43
CA GLU A 233 13.18 -8.41 -16.29
C GLU A 233 14.49 -8.74 -15.57
N ASP A 234 15.23 -9.72 -16.07
CA ASP A 234 16.57 -10.10 -15.57
C ASP A 234 16.61 -10.30 -14.06
N VAL A 235 15.62 -11.04 -13.52
CA VAL A 235 15.49 -11.27 -12.08
C VAL A 235 16.58 -12.24 -11.60
N GLU A 236 17.42 -11.77 -10.70
CA GLU A 236 18.46 -12.54 -10.03
C GLU A 236 18.21 -12.55 -8.52
N LEU A 237 18.26 -13.74 -7.89
CA LEU A 237 18.15 -13.90 -6.45
C LEU A 237 19.54 -14.24 -5.88
N ALA A 238 20.33 -13.21 -5.62
CA ALA A 238 21.68 -13.35 -5.09
C ALA A 238 21.69 -13.32 -3.55
N PRO A 239 22.72 -13.88 -2.89
CA PRO A 239 22.87 -13.81 -1.43
C PRO A 239 22.93 -12.38 -0.89
N GLU A 240 23.52 -11.45 -1.64
CA GLU A 240 23.64 -10.03 -1.30
C GLU A 240 22.32 -9.28 -1.40
N GLY A 241 21.32 -9.88 -2.02
CA GLY A 241 20.00 -9.34 -2.25
C GLY A 241 19.51 -9.56 -3.68
N PRO A 242 18.21 -9.51 -3.89
CA PRO A 242 17.62 -9.69 -5.21
C PRO A 242 17.85 -8.46 -6.09
N ARG A 243 18.05 -8.72 -7.40
CA ARG A 243 18.28 -7.72 -8.43
C ARG A 243 17.33 -7.93 -9.59
N ALA A 244 16.94 -6.84 -10.26
CA ALA A 244 16.12 -6.91 -11.48
C ALA A 244 16.24 -5.61 -12.27
N THR A 245 15.84 -5.66 -13.53
CA THR A 245 15.54 -4.48 -14.34
C THR A 245 14.04 -4.22 -14.26
N LEU A 246 13.63 -3.08 -13.74
CA LEU A 246 12.22 -2.66 -13.76
C LEU A 246 11.95 -1.88 -15.04
N ARG A 247 11.00 -2.38 -15.82
CA ARG A 247 10.47 -1.73 -17.02
C ARG A 247 9.18 -1.01 -16.71
N GLY A 248 8.99 0.15 -17.34
CA GLY A 248 7.80 0.97 -17.17
C GLY A 248 7.33 1.60 -18.48
N PRO A 249 6.26 2.40 -18.45
CA PRO A 249 5.75 3.12 -19.62
C PRO A 249 6.81 4.07 -20.21
N ASP A 250 6.60 4.50 -21.43
CA ASP A 250 7.44 5.48 -22.15
C ASP A 250 8.93 5.12 -22.20
N GLY A 251 9.26 3.80 -22.18
CA GLY A 251 10.61 3.29 -22.26
C GLY A 251 11.41 3.38 -20.94
N ILE A 252 10.75 3.62 -19.81
CA ILE A 252 11.41 3.60 -18.51
C ILE A 252 12.09 2.25 -18.29
N SER A 253 13.37 2.30 -17.93
CA SER A 253 14.19 1.14 -17.60
C SER A 253 15.13 1.51 -16.46
N VAL A 254 14.91 0.97 -15.27
CA VAL A 254 15.72 1.26 -14.08
C VAL A 254 16.17 -0.02 -13.40
N ARG A 255 17.38 -0.01 -12.83
CA ARG A 255 17.93 -1.14 -12.08
C ARG A 255 17.44 -1.08 -10.63
N LEU A 256 16.99 -2.23 -10.13
CA LEU A 256 16.70 -2.47 -8.72
C LEU A 256 17.77 -3.41 -8.15
N GLU A 257 18.39 -3.03 -7.05
CA GLU A 257 19.37 -3.84 -6.32
C GLU A 257 19.04 -3.76 -4.83
N LEU A 258 18.19 -4.68 -4.38
CA LEU A 258 17.63 -4.60 -3.04
C LEU A 258 18.56 -5.21 -2.00
N LYS A 259 18.57 -4.64 -0.81
CA LYS A 259 19.21 -5.20 0.38
C LYS A 259 18.28 -6.11 1.18
N LEU A 260 16.97 -6.01 0.94
CA LEU A 260 15.96 -6.89 1.52
C LEU A 260 15.83 -8.16 0.69
N PRO A 261 15.99 -9.36 1.26
CA PRO A 261 15.98 -10.61 0.53
C PRO A 261 14.59 -11.01 0.04
N GLY A 262 14.57 -11.88 -0.96
CA GLY A 262 13.38 -12.54 -1.46
C GLY A 262 12.71 -11.84 -2.64
N ARG A 263 12.19 -12.67 -3.57
CA ARG A 263 11.52 -12.22 -4.81
C ARG A 263 10.33 -11.28 -4.53
N ALA A 264 9.58 -11.52 -3.46
CA ALA A 264 8.43 -10.70 -3.09
C ALA A 264 8.80 -9.21 -2.88
N ASN A 265 10.02 -8.95 -2.39
CA ASN A 265 10.49 -7.58 -2.21
C ASN A 265 10.79 -6.86 -3.52
N LEU A 266 11.13 -7.57 -4.60
CA LEU A 266 11.20 -6.96 -5.94
C LEU A 266 9.83 -6.49 -6.44
N GLY A 267 8.77 -7.28 -6.21
CA GLY A 267 7.40 -6.87 -6.51
C GLY A 267 6.96 -5.66 -5.69
N ASN A 268 7.26 -5.67 -4.38
CA ASN A 268 7.01 -4.52 -3.51
C ASN A 268 7.75 -3.26 -4.00
N ALA A 269 9.02 -3.42 -4.42
CA ALA A 269 9.85 -2.34 -4.96
C ALA A 269 9.28 -1.80 -6.28
N ALA A 270 8.86 -2.68 -7.19
CA ALA A 270 8.24 -2.29 -8.46
C ALA A 270 6.98 -1.43 -8.23
N GLN A 271 6.10 -1.84 -7.32
CA GLN A 271 4.92 -1.07 -6.95
C GLN A 271 5.28 0.26 -6.25
N ALA A 272 6.31 0.27 -5.41
CA ALA A 272 6.76 1.49 -4.74
C ALA A 272 7.34 2.51 -5.74
N VAL A 273 8.14 2.06 -6.72
CA VAL A 273 8.66 2.92 -7.79
C VAL A 273 7.52 3.45 -8.65
N ALA A 274 6.58 2.59 -9.08
CA ALA A 274 5.43 3.01 -9.87
C ALA A 274 4.57 4.06 -9.14
N ALA A 275 4.34 3.89 -7.83
CA ALA A 275 3.63 4.86 -7.00
C ALA A 275 4.39 6.19 -6.86
N ALA A 276 5.71 6.14 -6.69
CA ALA A 276 6.54 7.33 -6.60
C ALA A 276 6.56 8.11 -7.93
N VAL A 277 6.63 7.41 -9.07
CA VAL A 277 6.54 8.02 -10.40
C VAL A 277 5.16 8.64 -10.62
N ALA A 278 4.07 7.99 -10.18
CA ALA A 278 2.73 8.56 -10.19
C ALA A 278 2.63 9.84 -9.34
N MET A 279 3.48 9.99 -8.33
CA MET A 279 3.62 11.20 -7.49
C MET A 279 4.62 12.22 -8.04
N GLY A 280 5.12 12.03 -9.27
CA GLY A 280 6.02 12.95 -9.97
C GLY A 280 7.50 12.80 -9.58
N ILE A 281 7.90 11.68 -8.99
CA ILE A 281 9.32 11.40 -8.70
C ILE A 281 10.01 10.82 -9.93
N ASP A 282 11.24 11.23 -10.17
CA ASP A 282 12.07 10.66 -11.24
C ASP A 282 12.26 9.15 -11.03
N PRO A 283 12.07 8.32 -12.08
CA PRO A 283 12.15 6.86 -11.95
C PRO A 283 13.50 6.35 -11.43
N ALA A 284 14.61 6.95 -11.85
CA ALA A 284 15.94 6.52 -11.42
C ALA A 284 16.19 6.91 -9.96
N ALA A 285 15.76 8.11 -9.54
CA ALA A 285 15.82 8.55 -8.16
C ALA A 285 14.95 7.65 -7.26
N ALA A 286 13.73 7.30 -7.69
CA ALA A 286 12.84 6.40 -6.97
C ALA A 286 13.47 5.01 -6.80
N ALA A 287 14.02 4.42 -7.88
CA ALA A 287 14.65 3.11 -7.85
C ALA A 287 15.89 3.07 -6.93
N ALA A 288 16.73 4.11 -6.97
CA ALA A 288 17.88 4.22 -6.09
C ALA A 288 17.48 4.34 -4.62
N ALA A 289 16.47 5.15 -4.31
CA ALA A 289 15.96 5.32 -2.95
C ALA A 289 15.32 4.03 -2.40
N VAL A 290 14.50 3.34 -3.21
CA VAL A 290 13.90 2.06 -2.85
C VAL A 290 14.98 1.00 -2.57
N SER A 291 16.02 0.95 -3.41
CA SER A 291 17.14 0.00 -3.26
C SER A 291 17.95 0.25 -1.99
N SER A 292 17.93 1.46 -1.43
CA SER A 292 18.64 1.80 -0.20
C SER A 292 18.00 1.28 1.08
N VAL A 293 16.75 0.80 1.03
CA VAL A 293 16.01 0.33 2.20
C VAL A 293 16.61 -0.98 2.73
N THR A 294 17.07 -0.97 3.99
CA THR A 294 17.80 -2.10 4.60
C THR A 294 17.03 -2.85 5.67
N GLU A 295 16.12 -2.19 6.37
CA GLU A 295 15.44 -2.77 7.53
C GLU A 295 13.95 -2.55 7.50
N VAL A 296 13.21 -3.54 8.00
CA VAL A 296 11.79 -3.43 8.32
C VAL A 296 11.61 -3.84 9.77
N ALA A 297 11.38 -2.86 10.65
CA ALA A 297 11.27 -3.09 12.10
C ALA A 297 10.27 -4.22 12.41
N GLY A 298 10.71 -5.17 13.23
CA GLY A 298 9.87 -6.29 13.69
C GLY A 298 9.72 -7.45 12.69
N ARG A 299 10.33 -7.40 11.48
CA ARG A 299 10.20 -8.46 10.48
C ARG A 299 11.53 -8.98 9.91
N TYR A 300 12.51 -8.13 9.74
CA TYR A 300 13.81 -8.52 9.21
C TYR A 300 14.91 -7.52 9.61
N SER A 301 16.02 -8.02 10.13
CA SER A 301 17.27 -7.28 10.33
C SER A 301 18.44 -8.19 9.96
N VAL A 302 19.42 -7.66 9.23
CA VAL A 302 20.68 -8.36 8.96
C VAL A 302 21.63 -8.05 10.10
N HIS A 303 22.12 -9.09 10.78
CA HIS A 303 23.19 -8.98 11.76
C HIS A 303 24.41 -9.70 11.21
N ASP A 304 25.54 -9.01 11.07
CA ASP A 304 26.82 -9.65 10.83
C ASP A 304 27.22 -10.39 12.11
N VAL A 305 27.25 -11.71 12.03
CA VAL A 305 27.78 -12.55 13.10
C VAL A 305 29.26 -12.71 12.80
N ASN A 306 30.13 -11.98 13.56
CA ASN A 306 31.59 -12.17 13.57
C ASN A 306 31.95 -13.47 14.29
#